data_efec64587b1138faa003525ae52f6521
#
_entry.id   efec64587b1138faa003525ae52f6521
#
_cell.length_a   1.000
_cell.length_b   1.000
_cell.length_c   1.000
_cell.angle_alpha   90.00
_cell.angle_beta   90.00
_cell.angle_gamma   90.00
#
_symmetry.space_group_name_H-M   'P 1'
#
loop_
_entity.id
_entity.type
_entity.pdbx_description
1 polymer ?
#
loop_
_entity_poly.entity_id
_entity_poly.type
_entity_poly.pdbx_seq_one_letter_code
_entity_poly.pdbx_strand_id
1 'polypeptide(L)'
;MNKPDNKNMEQTETNANISKPDLPGLNGDEAIEQVPLYKKKRVIIPLFILILCAAAGWWYWNVNLRGFNSTDDAYVEADRLTISTKMLGRITFLALAEGDTVSADQVIVKLDDSDIRAQEEQAKAAVASASQNVALAKVNLDKTIDDLDRAGKQIKNKVIPQEQFDHARQAREAAQAQYSIAIAQVGTAKAQLGIIETNLENTIIRSPMSGVVSKRWVLTGDVVQPAQPIYSLYNLKNYWVTANFEETKLSSIRVNDPVAISVDAYPDREFHGKVFQIGSNTASQFSLIPPNNASGNYTKITQRIPIKISVDDPQTAQMPLLPGMSVEVKIKVK
;
A
#
# COMPACT_ATOMS: atom_id res chain seq x y z
N MET A 1 46.30 -37.58 34.19
CA MET A 1 46.66 -37.72 35.61
C MET A 1 45.37 -38.01 36.35
N ASN A 2 45.34 -39.22 36.77
CA ASN A 2 44.64 -39.94 37.83
C ASN A 2 43.10 -40.01 37.84
N LYS A 3 42.66 -41.18 37.36
CA LYS A 3 41.70 -42.07 38.04
C LYS A 3 42.29 -42.56 39.42
N PRO A 4 41.54 -43.06 40.36
CA PRO A 4 41.05 -44.43 40.32
C PRO A 4 39.65 -44.65 40.92
N ASP A 5 38.84 -45.61 40.42
CA ASP A 5 38.69 -47.02 40.89
C ASP A 5 38.16 -47.16 42.33
N ASN A 6 37.15 -47.89 42.64
CA ASN A 6 36.86 -49.28 42.43
C ASN A 6 35.88 -49.79 43.53
N LYS A 7 35.06 -50.78 43.14
CA LYS A 7 34.72 -52.07 43.80
C LYS A 7 33.61 -52.14 44.86
N ASN A 8 32.61 -52.91 44.45
CA ASN A 8 32.21 -54.29 44.96
C ASN A 8 31.89 -54.43 46.42
N MET A 9 30.75 -55.00 46.70
CA MET A 9 30.53 -56.31 47.39
C MET A 9 29.04 -56.50 47.66
N GLU A 10 28.38 -57.42 47.02
CA GLU A 10 28.25 -58.84 47.41
C GLU A 10 27.28 -59.16 48.59
N GLN A 11 26.25 -59.80 48.20
CA GLN A 11 25.43 -60.84 48.78
C GLN A 11 25.48 -61.06 50.29
N THR A 12 24.31 -61.21 50.90
CA THR A 12 24.11 -62.33 51.85
C THR A 12 22.61 -62.67 51.94
N GLU A 13 22.31 -63.88 51.49
CA GLU A 13 21.09 -64.65 51.86
C GLU A 13 21.09 -64.96 53.35
N THR A 14 19.92 -64.88 53.99
CA THR A 14 19.69 -65.67 55.20
C THR A 14 18.26 -66.16 55.24
N ASN A 15 18.09 -67.46 55.02
CA ASN A 15 16.92 -68.23 55.33
C ASN A 15 16.66 -68.25 56.86
N ALA A 16 15.43 -68.03 57.24
CA ALA A 16 14.92 -68.51 58.54
C ALA A 16 13.46 -68.95 58.34
N ASN A 17 13.39 -70.25 58.37
CA ASN A 17 12.23 -71.13 58.45
C ASN A 17 11.68 -71.07 59.86
N ILE A 18 10.42 -70.64 60.09
CA ILE A 18 9.68 -70.92 61.35
C ILE A 18 8.25 -71.37 61.02
N SER A 19 7.96 -72.55 61.56
CA SER A 19 6.82 -73.42 61.50
C SER A 19 5.46 -72.74 61.85
N LYS A 20 4.42 -73.28 61.19
CA LYS A 20 3.01 -73.19 61.54
C LYS A 20 2.68 -73.64 62.96
N PRO A 21 1.58 -73.14 63.52
CA PRO A 21 0.63 -73.95 64.23
C PRO A 21 -0.72 -74.03 63.54
N ASP A 22 -1.27 -75.23 63.46
CA ASP A 22 -2.63 -75.59 63.09
C ASP A 22 -3.64 -75.08 64.10
N LEU A 23 -4.76 -74.56 63.63
CA LEU A 23 -6.07 -74.56 64.32
C LEU A 23 -7.23 -74.58 63.33
N PRO A 24 -8.40 -75.12 63.71
CA PRO A 24 -9.29 -75.85 62.83
C PRO A 24 -10.43 -75.07 62.16
N GLY A 25 -10.86 -75.66 61.15
CA GLY A 25 -12.02 -75.54 60.30
C GLY A 25 -13.20 -74.65 60.67
N LEU A 26 -13.55 -73.84 59.74
CA LEU A 26 -14.94 -73.42 59.53
C LEU A 26 -15.19 -73.41 58.02
N ASN A 27 -15.96 -74.39 57.60
CA ASN A 27 -16.57 -74.45 56.30
C ASN A 27 -17.58 -73.26 56.16
N GLY A 28 -17.45 -72.47 55.14
CA GLY A 28 -18.42 -71.49 54.80
C GLY A 28 -18.14 -70.99 53.37
N ASP A 29 -18.45 -71.83 52.38
CA ASP A 29 -18.60 -71.42 51.02
C ASP A 29 -19.78 -70.43 50.84
N GLU A 30 -19.57 -69.16 51.14
CA GLU A 30 -20.41 -68.10 50.58
C GLU A 30 -19.77 -67.57 49.29
N ALA A 31 -20.22 -68.14 48.18
CA ALA A 31 -19.98 -67.59 46.87
C ALA A 31 -20.54 -66.14 46.83
N ILE A 32 -19.67 -65.18 46.97
CA ILE A 32 -20.01 -63.76 46.70
C ILE A 32 -20.25 -63.67 45.21
N GLU A 33 -21.53 -63.78 44.86
CA GLU A 33 -22.04 -63.48 43.49
C GLU A 33 -21.69 -62.04 43.16
N GLN A 34 -20.57 -61.81 42.46
CA GLN A 34 -20.19 -60.51 41.94
C GLN A 34 -21.17 -60.16 40.85
N VAL A 35 -22.26 -59.46 41.21
CA VAL A 35 -23.21 -58.90 40.27
C VAL A 35 -22.48 -57.80 39.46
N PRO A 36 -22.29 -57.98 38.16
CA PRO A 36 -21.52 -57.02 37.33
C PRO A 36 -22.16 -55.64 37.45
N LEU A 37 -21.31 -54.65 37.81
CA LEU A 37 -21.67 -53.26 38.11
C LEU A 37 -22.57 -52.60 37.04
N TYR A 38 -22.58 -53.10 35.79
CA TYR A 38 -23.37 -52.55 34.68
C TYR A 38 -24.87 -52.84 34.81
N LYS A 39 -25.37 -53.78 35.65
CA LYS A 39 -26.78 -54.06 35.81
C LYS A 39 -27.50 -53.17 36.85
N LYS A 40 -26.80 -52.37 37.60
CA LYS A 40 -27.43 -51.43 38.55
C LYS A 40 -27.85 -50.14 37.84
N LYS A 41 -29.13 -49.93 37.61
CA LYS A 41 -29.68 -48.71 36.96
C LYS A 41 -29.13 -47.41 37.59
N ARG A 42 -28.82 -47.43 38.88
CA ARG A 42 -28.23 -46.31 39.64
C ARG A 42 -26.79 -45.96 39.24
N VAL A 43 -26.05 -46.85 38.58
CA VAL A 43 -24.68 -46.61 38.07
C VAL A 43 -24.70 -46.29 36.58
N ILE A 44 -25.61 -46.88 35.82
CA ILE A 44 -25.73 -46.72 34.36
C ILE A 44 -26.18 -45.30 34.03
N ILE A 45 -27.15 -44.75 34.77
CA ILE A 45 -27.69 -43.39 34.52
C ILE A 45 -26.62 -42.28 34.69
N PRO A 46 -25.86 -42.22 35.81
CA PRO A 46 -24.80 -41.21 35.93
C PRO A 46 -23.65 -41.41 34.95
N LEU A 47 -23.31 -42.66 34.59
CA LEU A 47 -22.30 -42.95 33.59
C LEU A 47 -22.72 -42.47 32.19
N PHE A 48 -24.00 -42.65 31.83
CA PHE A 48 -24.57 -42.18 30.58
C PHE A 48 -24.61 -40.63 30.50
N ILE A 49 -24.96 -39.96 31.59
CA ILE A 49 -24.91 -38.50 31.71
C ILE A 49 -23.47 -38.00 31.55
N LEU A 50 -22.50 -38.66 32.18
CA LEU A 50 -21.09 -38.28 32.09
C LEU A 50 -20.56 -38.43 30.66
N ILE A 51 -20.91 -39.50 29.95
CA ILE A 51 -20.56 -39.71 28.54
C ILE A 51 -21.22 -38.63 27.66
N LEU A 52 -22.48 -38.29 27.92
CA LEU A 52 -23.21 -37.29 27.17
C LEU A 52 -22.63 -35.87 27.40
N CYS A 53 -22.24 -35.54 28.64
CA CYS A 53 -21.53 -34.32 28.97
C CYS A 53 -20.14 -34.27 28.33
N ALA A 54 -19.39 -35.37 28.32
CA ALA A 54 -18.10 -35.50 27.67
C ALA A 54 -18.23 -35.34 26.14
N ALA A 55 -19.22 -35.98 25.54
CA ALA A 55 -19.52 -35.84 24.10
C ALA A 55 -19.96 -34.44 23.72
N ALA A 56 -20.81 -33.81 24.55
CA ALA A 56 -21.24 -32.42 24.36
C ALA A 56 -20.06 -31.42 24.53
N GLY A 57 -19.22 -31.66 25.57
CA GLY A 57 -17.99 -30.88 25.79
C GLY A 57 -16.98 -31.05 24.67
N TRP A 58 -16.80 -32.28 24.17
CA TRP A 58 -15.92 -32.55 23.00
C TRP A 58 -16.47 -31.91 21.72
N TRP A 59 -17.80 -32.00 21.49
CA TRP A 59 -18.46 -31.37 20.35
C TRP A 59 -18.36 -29.84 20.42
N TYR A 60 -18.64 -29.23 21.58
CA TYR A 60 -18.48 -27.80 21.83
C TYR A 60 -17.03 -27.34 21.59
N TRP A 61 -16.05 -28.09 22.11
CA TRP A 61 -14.64 -27.78 21.93
C TRP A 61 -14.19 -27.93 20.46
N ASN A 62 -14.67 -28.94 19.76
CA ASN A 62 -14.33 -29.19 18.35
C ASN A 62 -14.97 -28.15 17.39
N VAL A 63 -16.17 -27.68 17.70
CA VAL A 63 -16.92 -26.70 16.86
C VAL A 63 -16.48 -25.26 17.15
N ASN A 64 -16.24 -24.90 18.41
CA ASN A 64 -16.02 -23.52 18.81
C ASN A 64 -14.55 -23.15 19.07
N LEU A 65 -13.67 -24.07 19.44
CA LEU A 65 -12.28 -23.78 19.80
C LEU A 65 -11.23 -24.28 18.77
N ARG A 66 -11.50 -25.32 18.01
CA ARG A 66 -10.51 -25.90 17.07
C ARG A 66 -10.50 -25.27 15.68
N GLY A 67 -11.45 -24.41 15.36
CA GLY A 67 -11.64 -23.88 14.02
C GLY A 67 -11.09 -22.46 13.78
N PHE A 68 -10.29 -21.90 14.70
CA PHE A 68 -9.82 -20.53 14.57
C PHE A 68 -8.30 -20.42 14.65
N ASN A 69 -7.71 -19.68 13.71
CA ASN A 69 -6.36 -19.18 13.82
C ASN A 69 -6.42 -17.69 14.19
N SER A 70 -5.79 -17.32 15.31
CA SER A 70 -5.73 -15.92 15.75
C SER A 70 -4.31 -15.39 15.74
N THR A 71 -4.22 -14.07 15.60
CA THR A 71 -3.01 -13.28 15.79
C THR A 71 -3.36 -11.90 16.34
N ASP A 72 -2.52 -11.41 17.23
CA ASP A 72 -2.51 -10.04 17.77
C ASP A 72 -1.52 -9.12 17.03
N ASP A 73 -0.67 -9.71 16.16
CA ASP A 73 0.23 -8.95 15.29
C ASP A 73 -0.50 -8.57 14.01
N ALA A 74 -1.45 -7.65 14.16
CA ALA A 74 -2.23 -7.14 13.05
C ALA A 74 -2.55 -5.65 13.22
N TYR A 75 -2.67 -4.94 12.10
CA TYR A 75 -2.96 -3.52 12.09
C TYR A 75 -3.77 -3.11 10.86
N VAL A 76 -4.48 -2.01 11.00
CA VAL A 76 -5.20 -1.39 9.88
C VAL A 76 -4.20 -0.72 8.95
N GLU A 77 -4.32 -0.96 7.67
CA GLU A 77 -3.52 -0.35 6.60
C GLU A 77 -4.43 0.27 5.55
N ALA A 78 -3.96 1.32 4.88
CA ALA A 78 -4.66 1.95 3.76
C ALA A 78 -3.66 2.44 2.72
N ASP A 79 -4.14 2.73 1.52
CA ASP A 79 -3.30 3.34 0.48
C ASP A 79 -2.77 4.68 0.97
N ARG A 80 -1.44 4.77 1.03
CA ARG A 80 -0.72 5.99 1.41
C ARG A 80 -0.12 6.65 0.19
N LEU A 81 -0.42 7.92 0.02
CA LEU A 81 0.17 8.78 -1.00
C LEU A 81 1.03 9.87 -0.35
N THR A 82 2.24 10.02 -0.82
CA THR A 82 3.10 11.14 -0.43
C THR A 82 3.07 12.19 -1.53
N ILE A 83 2.62 13.39 -1.18
CA ILE A 83 2.59 14.54 -2.08
C ILE A 83 3.91 15.28 -1.95
N SER A 84 4.53 15.54 -3.10
CA SER A 84 5.80 16.26 -3.23
C SER A 84 5.71 17.30 -4.36
N THR A 85 6.67 18.21 -4.41
CA THR A 85 6.82 19.18 -5.51
C THR A 85 7.66 18.61 -6.64
N LYS A 86 7.42 19.10 -7.86
CA LYS A 86 8.26 18.83 -9.05
C LYS A 86 9.39 19.85 -9.22
N MET A 87 9.31 20.98 -8.53
CA MET A 87 10.23 22.10 -8.71
C MET A 87 10.70 22.69 -7.37
N LEU A 88 11.81 23.40 -7.40
CA LEU A 88 12.31 24.21 -6.29
C LEU A 88 11.41 25.43 -6.13
N GLY A 89 10.99 25.76 -4.91
CA GLY A 89 10.22 26.97 -4.65
C GLY A 89 9.96 27.20 -3.16
N ARG A 90 9.62 28.43 -2.81
CA ARG A 90 9.15 28.78 -1.45
C ARG A 90 7.67 28.56 -1.36
N ILE A 91 7.21 27.94 -0.27
CA ILE A 91 5.79 27.72 0.01
C ILE A 91 5.16 29.06 0.45
N THR A 92 4.17 29.53 -0.29
CA THR A 92 3.38 30.71 0.05
C THR A 92 2.05 30.36 0.71
N PHE A 93 1.53 29.17 0.43
CA PHE A 93 0.24 28.73 0.95
C PHE A 93 0.23 27.22 1.21
N LEU A 94 -0.25 26.82 2.40
CA LEU A 94 -0.57 25.45 2.81
C LEU A 94 -2.01 25.43 3.29
N ALA A 95 -2.88 24.64 2.62
CA ALA A 95 -4.32 24.64 2.89
C ALA A 95 -4.74 23.80 4.10
N LEU A 96 -3.95 22.77 4.45
CA LEU A 96 -4.40 21.68 5.32
C LEU A 96 -3.50 21.52 6.54
N ALA A 97 -4.15 21.17 7.67
CA ALA A 97 -3.49 20.66 8.88
C ALA A 97 -3.53 19.12 8.91
N GLU A 98 -2.79 18.52 9.86
CA GLU A 98 -2.88 17.09 10.14
C GLU A 98 -4.28 16.75 10.67
N GLY A 99 -4.87 15.69 10.13
CA GLY A 99 -6.24 15.28 10.43
C GLY A 99 -7.32 15.86 9.51
N ASP A 100 -7.00 16.88 8.69
CA ASP A 100 -7.97 17.45 7.76
C ASP A 100 -8.28 16.49 6.61
N THR A 101 -9.53 16.57 6.13
CA THR A 101 -9.96 15.87 4.92
C THR A 101 -9.66 16.69 3.67
N VAL A 102 -9.29 16.02 2.59
CA VAL A 102 -9.01 16.62 1.29
C VAL A 102 -9.82 15.91 0.20
N SER A 103 -10.31 16.69 -0.77
CA SER A 103 -10.95 16.18 -1.98
C SER A 103 -9.95 16.08 -3.13
N ALA A 104 -10.21 15.18 -4.09
CA ALA A 104 -9.45 15.13 -5.33
C ALA A 104 -9.53 16.50 -6.04
N ASP A 105 -8.45 16.91 -6.72
CA ASP A 105 -8.23 18.18 -7.41
C ASP A 105 -8.26 19.45 -6.53
N GLN A 106 -8.43 19.30 -5.22
CA GLN A 106 -8.34 20.44 -4.31
C GLN A 106 -6.91 20.98 -4.28
N VAL A 107 -6.77 22.31 -4.39
CA VAL A 107 -5.49 23.01 -4.23
C VAL A 107 -5.05 22.92 -2.78
N ILE A 108 -3.87 22.34 -2.54
CA ILE A 108 -3.34 22.09 -1.20
C ILE A 108 -2.06 22.86 -0.90
N VAL A 109 -1.26 23.17 -1.94
CA VAL A 109 -0.03 23.95 -1.80
C VAL A 109 0.07 24.96 -2.95
N LYS A 110 0.60 26.14 -2.65
CA LYS A 110 1.08 27.09 -3.67
C LYS A 110 2.52 27.46 -3.35
N LEU A 111 3.35 27.42 -4.37
CA LEU A 111 4.70 27.95 -4.34
C LEU A 111 4.70 29.41 -4.79
N ASP A 112 5.76 30.14 -4.49
CA ASP A 112 5.99 31.48 -5.03
C ASP A 112 6.16 31.38 -6.55
N ASP A 113 5.32 32.08 -7.27
CA ASP A 113 5.26 32.08 -8.73
C ASP A 113 5.69 33.42 -9.36
N SER A 114 6.16 34.37 -8.55
CA SER A 114 6.48 35.72 -8.98
C SER A 114 7.50 35.76 -10.12
N ASP A 115 8.59 35.02 -10.01
CA ASP A 115 9.63 34.96 -11.03
C ASP A 115 9.13 34.27 -12.32
N ILE A 116 8.31 33.22 -12.19
CA ILE A 116 7.77 32.49 -13.33
C ILE A 116 6.74 33.34 -14.09
N ARG A 117 5.94 34.14 -13.36
CA ARG A 117 5.02 35.11 -13.99
C ARG A 117 5.77 36.20 -14.75
N ALA A 118 6.89 36.70 -14.24
CA ALA A 118 7.73 37.64 -14.97
C ALA A 118 8.28 37.00 -16.26
N GLN A 119 8.70 35.74 -16.21
CA GLN A 119 9.13 34.99 -17.40
C GLN A 119 7.99 34.74 -18.38
N GLU A 120 6.78 34.47 -17.89
CA GLU A 120 5.57 34.33 -18.73
C GLU A 120 5.27 35.62 -19.52
N GLU A 121 5.31 36.76 -18.85
CA GLU A 121 5.10 38.05 -19.54
C GLU A 121 6.19 38.36 -20.58
N GLN A 122 7.45 38.02 -20.28
CA GLN A 122 8.54 38.12 -21.25
C GLN A 122 8.30 37.21 -22.47
N ALA A 123 7.88 35.97 -22.27
CA ALA A 123 7.59 35.03 -23.35
C ALA A 123 6.37 35.46 -24.19
N LYS A 124 5.32 36.00 -23.56
CA LYS A 124 4.17 36.59 -24.25
C LYS A 124 4.60 37.76 -25.16
N ALA A 125 5.48 38.60 -24.66
CA ALA A 125 6.02 39.72 -25.47
C ALA A 125 6.86 39.18 -26.66
N ALA A 126 7.61 38.09 -26.49
CA ALA A 126 8.35 37.46 -27.58
C ALA A 126 7.41 36.87 -28.66
N VAL A 127 6.29 36.25 -28.27
CA VAL A 127 5.26 35.77 -29.19
C VAL A 127 4.63 36.91 -29.94
N ALA A 128 4.32 38.02 -29.26
CA ALA A 128 3.77 39.23 -29.90
C ALA A 128 4.74 39.80 -30.94
N SER A 129 6.02 39.95 -30.60
CA SER A 129 7.07 40.41 -31.52
C SER A 129 7.22 39.50 -32.75
N ALA A 130 7.30 38.19 -32.56
CA ALA A 130 7.35 37.21 -33.64
C ALA A 130 6.10 37.31 -34.56
N SER A 131 4.93 37.55 -33.97
CA SER A 131 3.67 37.71 -34.73
C SER A 131 3.69 38.99 -35.60
N GLN A 132 4.29 40.08 -35.12
CA GLN A 132 4.47 41.32 -35.93
C GLN A 132 5.42 41.07 -37.10
N ASN A 133 6.48 40.24 -36.91
CA ASN A 133 7.39 39.86 -38.00
C ASN A 133 6.66 39.05 -39.09
N VAL A 134 5.70 38.18 -38.72
CA VAL A 134 4.85 37.48 -39.69
C VAL A 134 4.01 38.48 -40.48
N ALA A 135 3.41 39.48 -39.83
CA ALA A 135 2.64 40.52 -40.50
C ALA A 135 3.51 41.30 -41.52
N LEU A 136 4.73 41.68 -41.10
CA LEU A 136 5.68 42.38 -41.99
C LEU A 136 6.09 41.53 -43.20
N ALA A 137 6.44 40.24 -42.95
CA ALA A 137 6.81 39.30 -44.00
C ALA A 137 5.66 39.05 -44.98
N LYS A 138 4.41 39.03 -44.46
CA LYS A 138 3.21 38.87 -45.27
C LYS A 138 3.01 40.06 -46.20
N VAL A 139 3.14 41.28 -45.70
CA VAL A 139 3.03 42.50 -46.54
C VAL A 139 4.07 42.48 -47.66
N ASN A 140 5.31 42.09 -47.37
CA ASN A 140 6.35 41.94 -48.38
C ASN A 140 6.02 40.84 -49.40
N LEU A 141 5.49 39.71 -48.97
CA LEU A 141 5.06 38.64 -49.87
C LEU A 141 3.92 39.13 -50.78
N ASP A 142 2.89 39.78 -50.23
CA ASP A 142 1.76 40.27 -50.99
C ASP A 142 2.23 41.28 -52.07
N LYS A 143 3.15 42.21 -51.71
CA LYS A 143 3.79 43.11 -52.67
C LYS A 143 4.48 42.37 -53.80
N THR A 144 5.30 41.35 -53.51
CA THR A 144 6.05 40.59 -54.54
C THR A 144 5.13 39.73 -55.42
N ILE A 145 3.98 39.27 -54.89
CA ILE A 145 2.94 38.60 -55.69
C ILE A 145 2.34 39.58 -56.71
N ASP A 146 1.99 40.81 -56.29
CA ASP A 146 1.45 41.84 -57.20
C ASP A 146 2.45 42.25 -58.27
N ASP A 147 3.75 42.38 -57.91
CA ASP A 147 4.83 42.70 -58.85
C ASP A 147 5.03 41.58 -59.89
N LEU A 148 4.96 40.29 -59.46
CA LEU A 148 5.03 39.15 -60.38
C LEU A 148 3.82 39.10 -61.33
N ASP A 149 2.60 39.32 -60.82
CA ASP A 149 1.39 39.39 -61.68
C ASP A 149 1.50 40.51 -62.71
N ARG A 150 1.99 41.66 -62.32
CA ARG A 150 2.25 42.79 -63.21
C ARG A 150 3.30 42.44 -64.29
N ALA A 151 4.42 41.86 -63.87
CA ALA A 151 5.49 41.37 -64.78
C ALA A 151 4.96 40.29 -65.73
N GLY A 152 4.08 39.36 -65.24
CA GLY A 152 3.44 38.33 -66.05
C GLY A 152 2.52 38.91 -67.16
N LYS A 153 1.83 40.00 -66.89
CA LYS A 153 1.04 40.72 -67.91
C LYS A 153 1.93 41.45 -68.92
N GLN A 154 3.04 42.06 -68.47
CA GLN A 154 3.96 42.83 -69.33
C GLN A 154 4.76 41.89 -70.28
N ILE A 155 5.20 40.69 -69.83
CA ILE A 155 5.94 39.76 -70.66
C ILE A 155 5.05 39.17 -71.76
N LYS A 156 3.78 38.86 -71.44
CA LYS A 156 2.81 38.40 -72.44
C LYS A 156 2.65 39.39 -73.58
N ASN A 157 2.76 40.70 -73.28
CA ASN A 157 2.66 41.80 -74.25
C ASN A 157 4.02 42.16 -74.83
N LYS A 158 5.11 41.39 -74.56
CA LYS A 158 6.49 41.62 -74.97
C LYS A 158 7.05 43.02 -74.61
N VAL A 159 6.60 43.56 -73.45
CA VAL A 159 7.02 44.90 -72.96
C VAL A 159 8.33 44.80 -72.15
N ILE A 160 8.59 43.63 -71.48
CA ILE A 160 9.80 43.40 -70.66
C ILE A 160 10.58 42.16 -71.16
N PRO A 161 11.93 42.11 -70.90
CA PRO A 161 12.75 40.93 -71.14
C PRO A 161 12.39 39.76 -70.20
N GLN A 162 12.67 38.54 -70.63
CA GLN A 162 12.49 37.32 -69.85
C GLN A 162 13.21 37.40 -68.49
N GLU A 163 14.42 37.92 -68.48
CA GLU A 163 15.22 38.11 -67.25
C GLU A 163 14.49 38.91 -66.17
N GLN A 164 13.80 39.99 -66.56
CA GLN A 164 13.04 40.81 -65.59
C GLN A 164 11.84 40.08 -64.99
N PHE A 165 11.18 39.21 -65.75
CA PHE A 165 10.13 38.32 -65.24
C PHE A 165 10.69 37.29 -64.28
N ASP A 166 11.86 36.67 -64.67
CA ASP A 166 12.51 35.66 -63.81
C ASP A 166 12.99 36.27 -62.48
N HIS A 167 13.46 37.54 -62.50
CA HIS A 167 13.78 38.27 -61.25
C HIS A 167 12.54 38.48 -60.38
N ALA A 168 11.40 38.85 -60.92
CA ALA A 168 10.18 39.01 -60.17
C ALA A 168 9.69 37.69 -59.55
N ARG A 169 9.84 36.57 -60.29
CA ARG A 169 9.54 35.21 -59.77
C ARG A 169 10.43 34.85 -58.60
N GLN A 170 11.76 35.01 -58.73
CA GLN A 170 12.70 34.75 -57.63
C GLN A 170 12.47 35.59 -56.41
N ALA A 171 12.14 36.86 -56.61
CA ALA A 171 11.78 37.78 -55.47
C ALA A 171 10.55 37.30 -54.71
N ARG A 172 9.52 36.83 -55.45
CA ARG A 172 8.33 36.22 -54.82
C ARG A 172 8.66 34.93 -54.04
N GLU A 173 9.49 34.03 -54.61
CA GLU A 173 9.93 32.81 -53.98
C GLU A 173 10.71 33.09 -52.70
N ALA A 174 11.62 34.07 -52.72
CA ALA A 174 12.36 34.52 -51.53
C ALA A 174 11.46 35.09 -50.46
N ALA A 175 10.47 35.95 -50.82
CA ALA A 175 9.51 36.48 -49.87
C ALA A 175 8.60 35.41 -49.28
N GLN A 176 8.22 34.41 -50.07
CA GLN A 176 7.47 33.24 -49.55
C GLN A 176 8.26 32.44 -48.55
N ALA A 177 9.56 32.21 -48.80
CA ALA A 177 10.43 31.55 -47.87
C ALA A 177 10.58 32.34 -46.55
N GLN A 178 10.74 33.69 -46.66
CA GLN A 178 10.84 34.56 -45.50
C GLN A 178 9.56 34.57 -44.65
N TYR A 179 8.39 34.56 -45.30
CA TYR A 179 7.11 34.43 -44.60
C TYR A 179 6.98 33.08 -43.88
N SER A 180 7.40 32.00 -44.51
CA SER A 180 7.41 30.66 -43.86
C SER A 180 8.34 30.62 -42.67
N ILE A 181 9.53 31.23 -42.74
CA ILE A 181 10.47 31.35 -41.62
C ILE A 181 9.85 32.11 -40.45
N ALA A 182 9.19 33.28 -40.76
CA ALA A 182 8.54 34.05 -39.71
C ALA A 182 7.41 33.30 -39.01
N ILE A 183 6.61 32.51 -39.73
CA ILE A 183 5.62 31.60 -39.12
C ILE A 183 6.30 30.59 -38.20
N ALA A 184 7.40 29.94 -38.61
CA ALA A 184 8.13 29.00 -37.80
C ALA A 184 8.68 29.65 -36.52
N GLN A 185 9.11 30.92 -36.58
CA GLN A 185 9.56 31.68 -35.38
C GLN A 185 8.43 31.89 -34.38
N VAL A 186 7.19 32.17 -34.84
CA VAL A 186 6.03 32.20 -33.93
C VAL A 186 5.79 30.86 -33.28
N GLY A 187 5.94 29.76 -34.01
CA GLY A 187 5.85 28.41 -33.46
C GLY A 187 6.86 28.16 -32.34
N THR A 188 8.10 28.58 -32.54
CA THR A 188 9.16 28.46 -31.54
C THR A 188 8.87 29.30 -30.29
N ALA A 189 8.43 30.57 -30.48
CA ALA A 189 8.09 31.45 -29.36
C ALA A 189 6.90 30.92 -28.55
N LYS A 190 5.87 30.36 -29.20
CA LYS A 190 4.73 29.74 -28.56
C LYS A 190 5.13 28.50 -27.78
N ALA A 191 6.03 27.64 -28.32
CA ALA A 191 6.53 26.49 -27.62
C ALA A 191 7.29 26.88 -26.33
N GLN A 192 8.07 27.96 -26.39
CA GLN A 192 8.76 28.48 -25.20
C GLN A 192 7.77 29.03 -24.15
N LEU A 193 6.71 29.73 -24.56
CA LEU A 193 5.63 30.14 -23.66
C LEU A 193 4.96 28.95 -23.00
N GLY A 194 4.64 27.89 -23.74
CA GLY A 194 4.02 26.67 -23.20
C GLY A 194 4.88 25.97 -22.12
N ILE A 195 6.20 26.01 -22.25
CA ILE A 195 7.10 25.51 -21.20
C ILE A 195 6.94 26.32 -19.90
N ILE A 196 6.86 27.64 -20.01
CA ILE A 196 6.74 28.52 -18.84
C ILE A 196 5.35 28.38 -18.20
N GLU A 197 4.29 28.27 -19.00
CA GLU A 197 2.92 28.00 -18.53
C GLU A 197 2.86 26.66 -17.75
N THR A 198 3.52 25.62 -18.24
CA THR A 198 3.63 24.34 -17.54
C THR A 198 4.37 24.49 -16.21
N ASN A 199 5.44 25.28 -16.16
CA ASN A 199 6.14 25.56 -14.91
C ASN A 199 5.26 26.34 -13.94
N LEU A 200 4.47 27.30 -14.42
CA LEU A 200 3.52 28.05 -13.61
C LEU A 200 2.43 27.13 -13.05
N GLU A 201 1.91 26.20 -13.83
CA GLU A 201 0.97 25.19 -13.35
C GLU A 201 1.58 24.30 -12.25
N ASN A 202 2.86 23.94 -12.37
CA ASN A 202 3.57 23.14 -11.36
C ASN A 202 3.78 23.88 -10.02
N THR A 203 3.58 25.21 -9.94
CA THR A 203 3.59 25.95 -8.67
C THR A 203 2.34 25.70 -7.84
N ILE A 204 1.27 25.21 -8.45
CA ILE A 204 -0.02 24.92 -7.80
C ILE A 204 -0.14 23.41 -7.66
N ILE A 205 0.05 22.91 -6.43
CA ILE A 205 -0.03 21.47 -6.14
C ILE A 205 -1.45 21.14 -5.69
N ARG A 206 -2.06 20.19 -6.39
CA ARG A 206 -3.41 19.67 -6.11
C ARG A 206 -3.32 18.25 -5.56
N SER A 207 -4.33 17.86 -4.78
CA SER A 207 -4.45 16.48 -4.34
C SER A 207 -4.94 15.59 -5.48
N PRO A 208 -4.23 14.51 -5.85
CA PRO A 208 -4.70 13.61 -6.90
C PRO A 208 -5.80 12.65 -6.43
N MET A 209 -6.08 12.60 -5.13
CA MET A 209 -7.10 11.74 -4.55
C MET A 209 -7.80 12.40 -3.36
N SER A 210 -8.98 11.91 -3.02
CA SER A 210 -9.63 12.26 -1.76
C SER A 210 -9.06 11.41 -0.62
N GLY A 211 -8.90 12.00 0.56
CA GLY A 211 -8.32 11.31 1.71
C GLY A 211 -8.21 12.19 2.95
N VAL A 212 -7.40 11.75 3.90
CA VAL A 212 -7.08 12.48 5.14
C VAL A 212 -5.58 12.72 5.23
N VAL A 213 -5.20 13.91 5.66
CA VAL A 213 -3.80 14.27 5.90
C VAL A 213 -3.29 13.55 7.15
N SER A 214 -2.36 12.62 6.97
CA SER A 214 -1.73 11.93 8.09
C SER A 214 -0.54 12.70 8.67
N LYS A 215 0.21 13.37 7.79
CA LYS A 215 1.40 14.13 8.21
C LYS A 215 1.67 15.29 7.28
N ARG A 216 2.05 16.41 7.87
CA ARG A 216 2.61 17.58 7.21
C ARG A 216 4.09 17.67 7.52
N TRP A 217 4.92 17.72 6.47
CA TRP A 217 6.38 17.69 6.59
C TRP A 217 7.04 19.08 6.55
N VAL A 218 6.29 20.10 6.14
CA VAL A 218 6.80 21.44 5.88
C VAL A 218 5.84 22.51 6.39
N LEU A 219 6.34 23.74 6.51
CA LEU A 219 5.55 24.91 6.93
C LEU A 219 5.48 25.96 5.82
N THR A 220 4.53 26.87 5.92
CA THR A 220 4.49 28.05 5.05
C THR A 220 5.74 28.89 5.26
N GLY A 221 6.40 29.28 4.17
CA GLY A 221 7.68 29.98 4.18
C GLY A 221 8.89 29.09 3.93
N ASP A 222 8.77 27.78 4.10
CA ASP A 222 9.84 26.84 3.78
C ASP A 222 10.15 26.82 2.29
N VAL A 223 11.41 26.53 1.97
CA VAL A 223 11.87 26.26 0.61
C VAL A 223 11.95 24.77 0.40
N VAL A 224 11.21 24.28 -0.58
CA VAL A 224 11.13 22.85 -0.92
C VAL A 224 11.85 22.53 -2.22
N GLN A 225 12.41 21.32 -2.29
CA GLN A 225 13.13 20.80 -3.45
C GLN A 225 12.28 19.75 -4.19
N PRO A 226 12.59 19.46 -5.47
CA PRO A 226 11.95 18.37 -6.19
C PRO A 226 11.99 17.06 -5.41
N ALA A 227 10.84 16.34 -5.40
CA ALA A 227 10.63 15.08 -4.67
C ALA A 227 10.62 15.19 -3.13
N GLN A 228 10.80 16.38 -2.54
CA GLN A 228 10.67 16.56 -1.10
C GLN A 228 9.22 16.37 -0.66
N PRO A 229 8.94 15.50 0.35
CA PRO A 229 7.61 15.31 0.90
C PRO A 229 7.03 16.61 1.47
N ILE A 230 5.78 16.91 1.16
CA ILE A 230 5.01 18.04 1.70
C ILE A 230 3.89 17.52 2.60
N TYR A 231 3.06 16.61 2.06
CA TYR A 231 1.98 15.95 2.76
C TYR A 231 2.03 14.44 2.58
N SER A 232 1.62 13.70 3.60
CA SER A 232 1.24 12.29 3.48
C SER A 232 -0.26 12.17 3.64
N LEU A 233 -0.94 11.51 2.70
CA LEU A 233 -2.38 11.30 2.70
C LEU A 233 -2.68 9.82 2.80
N TYR A 234 -3.78 9.48 3.50
CA TYR A 234 -4.38 8.16 3.45
C TYR A 234 -5.74 8.19 2.74
N ASN A 235 -5.98 7.21 1.88
CA ASN A 235 -7.28 6.99 1.27
C ASN A 235 -8.13 6.13 2.20
N LEU A 236 -9.04 6.74 2.96
CA LEU A 236 -9.90 6.01 3.89
C LEU A 236 -11.03 5.20 3.20
N LYS A 237 -11.16 5.28 1.87
CA LYS A 237 -12.10 4.43 1.14
C LYS A 237 -11.53 3.06 0.80
N ASN A 238 -10.20 2.95 0.76
CA ASN A 238 -9.49 1.72 0.42
C ASN A 238 -8.56 1.35 1.58
N TYR A 239 -9.08 0.60 2.54
CA TYR A 239 -8.37 0.15 3.72
C TYR A 239 -8.57 -1.35 3.91
N TRP A 240 -7.63 -1.98 4.57
CA TRP A 240 -7.62 -3.40 4.90
C TRP A 240 -6.89 -3.63 6.22
N VAL A 241 -7.01 -4.82 6.75
CA VAL A 241 -6.20 -5.28 7.88
C VAL A 241 -5.06 -6.14 7.36
N THR A 242 -3.84 -5.81 7.73
CA THR A 242 -2.66 -6.66 7.52
C THR A 242 -2.38 -7.40 8.82
N ALA A 243 -2.48 -8.73 8.78
CA ALA A 243 -2.29 -9.62 9.91
C ALA A 243 -1.11 -10.57 9.64
N ASN A 244 -0.14 -10.60 10.55
CA ASN A 244 1.06 -11.41 10.42
C ASN A 244 0.85 -12.76 11.13
N PHE A 245 0.71 -13.83 10.35
CA PHE A 245 0.55 -15.18 10.86
C PHE A 245 1.85 -15.96 10.80
N GLU A 246 2.05 -16.84 11.76
CA GLU A 246 3.15 -17.81 11.73
C GLU A 246 3.02 -18.74 10.51
N GLU A 247 4.15 -19.05 9.87
CA GLU A 247 4.21 -19.97 8.72
C GLU A 247 3.53 -21.32 8.99
N THR A 248 3.60 -21.79 10.24
CA THR A 248 3.00 -23.04 10.69
C THR A 248 1.47 -23.07 10.58
N LYS A 249 0.82 -21.92 10.69
CA LYS A 249 -0.64 -21.76 10.61
C LYS A 249 -1.15 -21.58 9.18
N LEU A 250 -0.26 -21.27 8.24
CA LEU A 250 -0.64 -20.90 6.87
C LEU A 250 -1.30 -22.05 6.10
N SER A 251 -0.93 -23.30 6.40
CA SER A 251 -1.47 -24.49 5.72
C SER A 251 -2.99 -24.62 5.80
N SER A 252 -3.60 -24.06 6.84
CA SER A 252 -5.05 -24.10 7.09
C SER A 252 -5.81 -22.87 6.62
N ILE A 253 -5.11 -21.76 6.25
CA ILE A 253 -5.73 -20.49 5.85
C ILE A 253 -5.89 -20.47 4.33
N ARG A 254 -7.08 -20.03 3.87
CA ARG A 254 -7.42 -19.91 2.44
C ARG A 254 -7.98 -18.52 2.14
N VAL A 255 -7.87 -18.12 0.88
CA VAL A 255 -8.54 -16.92 0.37
C VAL A 255 -10.06 -17.13 0.47
N ASN A 256 -10.78 -16.09 0.88
CA ASN A 256 -12.20 -16.03 1.23
C ASN A 256 -12.59 -16.70 2.57
N ASP A 257 -11.64 -17.12 3.40
CA ASP A 257 -11.98 -17.52 4.75
C ASP A 257 -12.56 -16.33 5.54
N PRO A 258 -13.66 -16.54 6.29
CA PRO A 258 -14.27 -15.48 7.07
C PRO A 258 -13.41 -15.14 8.27
N VAL A 259 -13.35 -13.85 8.59
CA VAL A 259 -12.50 -13.29 9.63
C VAL A 259 -13.31 -12.40 10.55
N ALA A 260 -13.11 -12.58 11.86
CA ALA A 260 -13.54 -11.66 12.89
C ALA A 260 -12.35 -10.77 13.28
N ILE A 261 -12.60 -9.47 13.35
CA ILE A 261 -11.60 -8.42 13.59
C ILE A 261 -12.04 -7.63 14.81
N SER A 262 -11.25 -7.67 15.87
CA SER A 262 -11.44 -6.87 17.07
C SER A 262 -10.44 -5.73 17.07
N VAL A 263 -10.93 -4.49 17.14
CA VAL A 263 -10.09 -3.28 17.11
C VAL A 263 -9.90 -2.80 18.53
N ASP A 264 -8.66 -2.60 18.97
CA ASP A 264 -8.35 -2.21 20.36
C ASP A 264 -9.02 -0.87 20.77
N ALA A 265 -9.19 0.03 19.81
CA ALA A 265 -9.87 1.30 20.02
C ALA A 265 -11.40 1.15 20.23
N TYR A 266 -12.00 0.02 19.87
CA TYR A 266 -13.45 -0.23 19.90
C TYR A 266 -13.75 -1.62 20.47
N PRO A 267 -13.49 -1.85 21.79
CA PRO A 267 -13.55 -3.18 22.40
C PRO A 267 -14.95 -3.82 22.37
N ASP A 268 -16.00 -3.00 22.33
CA ASP A 268 -17.39 -3.47 22.32
C ASP A 268 -17.93 -3.80 20.92
N ARG A 269 -17.09 -3.68 19.88
CA ARG A 269 -17.49 -3.92 18.50
C ARG A 269 -16.55 -4.89 17.79
N GLU A 270 -17.13 -5.93 17.23
CA GLU A 270 -16.47 -6.85 16.33
C GLU A 270 -16.77 -6.47 14.87
N PHE A 271 -15.73 -6.40 14.05
CA PHE A 271 -15.81 -6.17 12.62
C PHE A 271 -15.63 -7.50 11.89
N HIS A 272 -16.24 -7.62 10.73
CA HIS A 272 -16.18 -8.82 9.92
C HIS A 272 -15.49 -8.54 8.58
N GLY A 273 -14.82 -9.57 8.08
CA GLY A 273 -14.11 -9.47 6.82
C GLY A 273 -13.77 -10.82 6.24
N LYS A 274 -12.95 -10.81 5.20
CA LYS A 274 -12.48 -12.02 4.52
C LYS A 274 -11.02 -11.89 4.15
N VAL A 275 -10.32 -13.01 4.16
CA VAL A 275 -8.97 -13.08 3.58
C VAL A 275 -9.06 -12.85 2.08
N PHE A 276 -8.45 -11.77 1.56
CA PHE A 276 -8.42 -11.53 0.12
C PHE A 276 -7.04 -11.76 -0.50
N GLN A 277 -5.97 -11.72 0.30
CA GLN A 277 -4.63 -11.96 -0.19
C GLN A 277 -3.76 -12.61 0.91
N ILE A 278 -3.02 -13.64 0.53
CA ILE A 278 -1.97 -14.24 1.36
C ILE A 278 -0.64 -13.79 0.77
N GLY A 279 0.24 -13.24 1.61
CA GLY A 279 1.56 -12.77 1.19
C GLY A 279 2.42 -13.91 0.64
N SER A 280 3.17 -13.62 -0.41
CA SER A 280 4.11 -14.56 -1.04
C SER A 280 5.49 -14.56 -0.39
N ASN A 281 5.74 -13.62 0.53
CA ASN A 281 7.04 -13.39 1.14
C ASN A 281 6.91 -13.27 2.66
N THR A 282 7.96 -13.66 3.37
CA THR A 282 8.03 -13.48 4.82
C THR A 282 8.42 -12.04 5.16
N ALA A 283 7.91 -11.52 6.28
CA ALA A 283 8.22 -10.16 6.74
C ALA A 283 9.72 -9.92 6.93
N SER A 284 10.48 -10.96 7.30
CA SER A 284 11.94 -10.90 7.51
C SER A 284 12.75 -10.60 6.24
N GLN A 285 12.24 -10.94 5.05
CA GLN A 285 12.94 -10.68 3.78
C GLN A 285 13.06 -9.19 3.44
N PHE A 286 12.14 -8.37 3.95
CA PHE A 286 12.14 -6.92 3.71
C PHE A 286 12.61 -6.12 4.93
N SER A 287 13.09 -6.80 5.98
CA SER A 287 13.67 -6.12 7.13
C SER A 287 14.99 -5.44 6.75
N LEU A 288 15.15 -4.17 7.15
CA LEU A 288 16.42 -3.43 7.00
C LEU A 288 17.60 -4.11 7.68
N ILE A 289 17.33 -4.93 8.69
CA ILE A 289 18.32 -5.75 9.39
C ILE A 289 17.83 -7.19 9.33
N PRO A 290 18.26 -7.99 8.33
CA PRO A 290 17.92 -9.40 8.28
C PRO A 290 18.48 -10.12 9.53
N PRO A 291 17.73 -11.06 10.12
CA PRO A 291 18.26 -11.88 11.22
C PRO A 291 19.46 -12.67 10.71
N ASN A 292 20.67 -12.30 11.16
CA ASN A 292 21.92 -12.93 10.76
C ASN A 292 22.41 -13.82 11.89
N ASN A 293 22.46 -15.14 11.66
CA ASN A 293 23.00 -16.13 12.58
C ASN A 293 24.52 -16.29 12.42
N ALA A 294 25.26 -15.16 12.56
CA ALA A 294 26.73 -15.14 12.39
C ALA A 294 27.52 -15.93 13.46
N SER A 295 26.86 -16.42 14.51
CA SER A 295 27.50 -17.06 15.66
C SER A 295 27.58 -18.60 15.61
N GLY A 296 27.27 -19.23 14.47
CA GLY A 296 27.43 -20.69 14.28
C GLY A 296 26.36 -21.58 14.89
N ASN A 297 25.47 -21.07 15.74
CA ASN A 297 24.29 -21.81 16.23
C ASN A 297 23.06 -21.42 15.42
N TYR A 298 22.57 -22.33 14.57
CA TYR A 298 21.35 -22.14 13.80
C TYR A 298 20.13 -22.33 14.71
N THR A 299 19.51 -21.23 15.13
CA THR A 299 18.19 -21.27 15.79
C THR A 299 17.12 -21.04 14.73
N LYS A 300 16.28 -22.04 14.48
CA LYS A 300 15.12 -21.90 13.59
C LYS A 300 14.12 -20.93 14.21
N ILE A 301 14.00 -19.74 13.61
CA ILE A 301 12.99 -18.74 14.01
C ILE A 301 11.78 -18.91 13.09
N THR A 302 10.60 -19.09 13.67
CA THR A 302 9.34 -19.17 12.93
C THR A 302 9.12 -17.84 12.19
N GLN A 303 8.96 -17.94 10.88
CA GLN A 303 8.73 -16.75 10.04
C GLN A 303 7.25 -16.33 10.08
N ARG A 304 6.99 -15.05 9.91
CA ARG A 304 5.64 -14.51 9.80
C ARG A 304 5.33 -14.10 8.37
N ILE A 305 4.11 -14.39 7.93
CA ILE A 305 3.62 -14.10 6.58
C ILE A 305 2.45 -13.15 6.71
N PRO A 306 2.49 -11.99 6.02
CA PRO A 306 1.40 -11.04 6.05
C PRO A 306 0.20 -11.56 5.26
N ILE A 307 -0.97 -11.50 5.87
CA ILE A 307 -2.26 -11.82 5.26
C ILE A 307 -3.09 -10.54 5.24
N LYS A 308 -3.61 -10.17 4.05
CA LYS A 308 -4.50 -9.03 3.92
C LYS A 308 -5.95 -9.46 3.98
N ILE A 309 -6.71 -8.74 4.76
CA ILE A 309 -8.10 -9.03 5.11
C ILE A 309 -8.95 -7.82 4.76
N SER A 310 -9.99 -8.02 3.96
CA SER A 310 -11.00 -6.99 3.72
C SER A 310 -11.80 -6.72 4.98
N VAL A 311 -12.31 -5.51 5.12
CA VAL A 311 -13.28 -5.18 6.16
C VAL A 311 -14.60 -4.94 5.47
N ASP A 312 -15.58 -5.82 5.70
CA ASP A 312 -16.87 -5.79 5.00
C ASP A 312 -17.86 -4.84 5.71
N ASP A 313 -17.64 -4.54 7.00
CA ASP A 313 -18.49 -3.65 7.77
C ASP A 313 -18.28 -2.18 7.38
N PRO A 314 -19.37 -1.41 7.19
CA PRO A 314 -19.26 -0.01 6.82
C PRO A 314 -18.63 0.81 7.95
N GLN A 315 -17.71 1.69 7.59
CA GLN A 315 -17.20 2.71 8.51
C GLN A 315 -18.34 3.68 8.89
N THR A 316 -18.44 3.98 10.17
CA THR A 316 -19.31 5.06 10.63
C THR A 316 -18.45 6.26 11.03
N ALA A 317 -19.00 7.47 10.89
CA ALA A 317 -18.30 8.70 11.29
C ALA A 317 -17.89 8.70 12.78
N GLN A 318 -18.55 7.89 13.60
CA GLN A 318 -18.26 7.76 15.04
C GLN A 318 -17.14 6.76 15.36
N MET A 319 -16.84 5.83 14.44
CA MET A 319 -15.82 4.78 14.60
C MET A 319 -15.01 4.61 13.30
N PRO A 320 -14.19 5.60 12.92
CA PRO A 320 -13.34 5.48 11.76
C PRO A 320 -12.19 4.49 12.04
N LEU A 321 -11.95 3.57 11.12
CA LEU A 321 -10.75 2.74 11.14
C LEU A 321 -9.59 3.54 10.55
N LEU A 322 -8.67 3.93 11.41
CA LEU A 322 -7.51 4.72 11.01
C LEU A 322 -6.31 3.81 10.77
N PRO A 323 -5.53 4.04 9.71
CA PRO A 323 -4.30 3.29 9.47
C PRO A 323 -3.35 3.38 10.66
N GLY A 324 -2.78 2.23 11.04
CA GLY A 324 -1.92 2.10 12.22
C GLY A 324 -2.64 1.66 13.50
N MET A 325 -3.97 1.57 13.52
CA MET A 325 -4.69 0.98 14.66
C MET A 325 -4.36 -0.50 14.79
N SER A 326 -4.07 -0.93 16.03
CA SER A 326 -3.86 -2.33 16.38
C SER A 326 -5.18 -3.08 16.40
N VAL A 327 -5.15 -4.32 15.94
CA VAL A 327 -6.31 -5.19 15.86
C VAL A 327 -5.93 -6.63 16.20
N GLU A 328 -6.86 -7.36 16.82
CA GLU A 328 -6.79 -8.82 16.95
C GLU A 328 -7.62 -9.46 15.82
N VAL A 329 -7.05 -10.45 15.18
CA VAL A 329 -7.67 -11.14 14.05
C VAL A 329 -7.90 -12.60 14.39
N LYS A 330 -9.11 -13.10 14.11
CA LYS A 330 -9.50 -14.52 14.25
C LYS A 330 -10.06 -15.02 12.91
N ILE A 331 -9.28 -15.86 12.22
CA ILE A 331 -9.67 -16.49 10.94
C ILE A 331 -10.33 -17.80 11.24
N LYS A 332 -11.54 -18.01 10.74
CA LYS A 332 -12.21 -19.30 10.83
C LYS A 332 -11.69 -20.21 9.74
N VAL A 333 -10.91 -21.22 10.14
CA VAL A 333 -10.34 -22.22 9.24
C VAL A 333 -11.21 -23.48 9.18
N LYS A 334 -11.26 -24.11 8.00
CA LYS A 334 -12.04 -25.37 7.80
C LYS A 334 -11.24 -26.59 8.20
#